data_f7edbb6de8780b4b474c6007fdcc0daf
#
_entry.id   f7edbb6de8780b4b474c6007fdcc0daf
#
_cell.length_a   1.000
_cell.length_b   1.000
_cell.length_c   1.000
_cell.angle_alpha   90.00
_cell.angle_beta   90.00
_cell.angle_gamma   90.00
#
_symmetry.space_group_name_H-M   'P 1'
#
loop_
_entity.id
_entity.type
_entity.pdbx_description
1 polymer ?
#
loop_
_entity_poly.entity_id
_entity_poly.type
_entity_poly.pdbx_seq_one_letter_code
_entity_poly.pdbx_strand_id
1 'polypeptide(L)'
;MHDPRIDQLARQLVRYSTNLKRGEKVLVDLYDVPEEVGIALVREARGRGAIPFVTVNSLRVSRELLRGATDEQYRLLAKHRMAEMRDMNAYIAVRGSHNIAEWSDVPAGRMDLVQGHTRKVLRHRVEQTKWCVLRWPHAAMAQQAGMSTEAFEDFYFRVCLLDYRALKPAMKALGRLMTRTDRVHIKGPGTDLEFSIKGIPAIPCGGECNIPDGECFTAPVRDSVNGVIAHNAATIYNGIPFDGIVLEFEKGRIVKAQADGKNKEINKILDA
;
A
#
# COMPACT_ATOMS: atom_id res chain seq x y z
N MET A 1 -28.50 -6.21 1.05
CA MET A 1 -28.77 -5.43 2.29
C MET A 1 -27.63 -4.43 2.41
N HIS A 2 -27.90 -3.14 2.67
CA HIS A 2 -26.86 -2.13 2.74
C HIS A 2 -26.14 -2.20 4.09
N ASP A 3 -24.80 -2.31 4.08
CA ASP A 3 -23.97 -2.29 5.29
C ASP A 3 -23.60 -0.84 5.64
N PRO A 4 -24.05 -0.28 6.78
CA PRO A 4 -23.78 1.10 7.16
C PRO A 4 -22.29 1.39 7.42
N ARG A 5 -21.46 0.36 7.61
CA ARG A 5 -20.01 0.51 7.76
C ARG A 5 -19.35 1.00 6.47
N ILE A 6 -19.95 0.70 5.30
CA ILE A 6 -19.49 1.22 4.00
C ILE A 6 -19.65 2.74 3.93
N ASP A 7 -20.76 3.30 4.40
CA ASP A 7 -20.95 4.75 4.44
C ASP A 7 -19.99 5.43 5.43
N GLN A 8 -19.71 4.78 6.56
CA GLN A 8 -18.74 5.28 7.52
C GLN A 8 -17.33 5.30 6.93
N LEU A 9 -16.94 4.25 6.21
CA LEU A 9 -15.67 4.17 5.50
C LEU A 9 -15.58 5.25 4.41
N ALA A 10 -16.60 5.41 3.59
CA ALA A 10 -16.66 6.46 2.58
C ALA A 10 -16.49 7.86 3.20
N ARG A 11 -17.17 8.11 4.32
CA ARG A 11 -17.02 9.36 5.08
C ARG A 11 -15.58 9.56 5.58
N GLN A 12 -14.95 8.51 6.11
CA GLN A 12 -13.56 8.52 6.57
C GLN A 12 -12.62 8.89 5.42
N LEU A 13 -12.75 8.24 4.27
CA LEU A 13 -11.89 8.46 3.10
C LEU A 13 -12.04 9.87 2.51
N VAL A 14 -13.28 10.34 2.41
CA VAL A 14 -13.60 11.64 1.79
C VAL A 14 -13.34 12.82 2.73
N ARG A 15 -13.78 12.73 3.99
CA ARG A 15 -13.73 13.87 4.92
C ARG A 15 -12.45 13.96 5.73
N TYR A 16 -11.79 12.81 5.94
CA TYR A 16 -10.58 12.77 6.76
C TYR A 16 -9.36 12.48 5.90
N SER A 17 -9.25 11.30 5.30
CA SER A 17 -8.05 10.87 4.58
C SER A 17 -7.68 11.84 3.45
N THR A 18 -8.56 12.07 2.50
CA THR A 18 -8.33 13.03 1.40
C THR A 18 -8.80 14.45 1.72
N ASN A 19 -9.59 14.64 2.78
CA ASN A 19 -10.11 15.94 3.20
C ASN A 19 -10.62 16.77 2.02
N LEU A 20 -11.50 16.17 1.21
CA LEU A 20 -12.03 16.79 0.00
C LEU A 20 -12.75 18.10 0.30
N LYS A 21 -12.56 19.08 -0.55
CA LYS A 21 -13.19 20.40 -0.51
C LYS A 21 -14.19 20.55 -1.66
N ARG A 22 -15.05 21.54 -1.52
CA ARG A 22 -15.99 21.93 -2.59
C ARG A 22 -15.24 22.30 -3.86
N GLY A 23 -15.68 21.77 -5.01
CA GLY A 23 -15.10 22.01 -6.33
C GLY A 23 -13.88 21.15 -6.65
N GLU A 24 -13.31 20.41 -5.68
CA GLU A 24 -12.19 19.51 -5.97
C GLU A 24 -12.66 18.27 -6.74
N LYS A 25 -11.84 17.86 -7.70
CA LYS A 25 -12.03 16.66 -8.50
C LYS A 25 -11.35 15.47 -7.82
N VAL A 26 -12.04 14.33 -7.72
CA VAL A 26 -11.50 13.11 -7.14
C VAL A 26 -11.71 11.93 -8.09
N LEU A 27 -10.65 11.18 -8.37
CA LEU A 27 -10.75 9.88 -9.04
C LEU A 27 -10.93 8.78 -7.99
N VAL A 28 -12.04 8.07 -8.09
CA VAL A 28 -12.34 6.86 -7.32
C VAL A 28 -12.04 5.66 -8.20
N ASP A 29 -10.99 4.90 -7.85
CA ASP A 29 -10.45 3.80 -8.65
C ASP A 29 -10.71 2.46 -7.94
N LEU A 30 -11.64 1.67 -8.46
CA LEU A 30 -12.18 0.46 -7.85
C LEU A 30 -11.70 -0.79 -8.58
N TYR A 31 -11.24 -1.79 -7.83
CA TYR A 31 -10.79 -3.09 -8.33
C TYR A 31 -11.53 -4.21 -7.62
N ASP A 32 -12.36 -4.97 -8.35
CA ASP A 32 -13.08 -6.14 -7.84
C ASP A 32 -13.72 -5.90 -6.44
N VAL A 33 -14.44 -4.78 -6.28
CA VAL A 33 -15.14 -4.42 -5.04
C VAL A 33 -16.64 -4.32 -5.29
N PRO A 34 -17.49 -4.50 -4.27
CA PRO A 34 -18.94 -4.31 -4.40
C PRO A 34 -19.30 -2.91 -4.89
N GLU A 35 -20.31 -2.79 -5.72
CA GLU A 35 -20.78 -1.51 -6.29
C GLU A 35 -21.18 -0.49 -5.21
N GLU A 36 -21.69 -0.98 -4.07
CA GLU A 36 -22.09 -0.17 -2.92
C GLU A 36 -20.95 0.71 -2.40
N VAL A 37 -19.71 0.24 -2.49
CA VAL A 37 -18.51 1.01 -2.09
C VAL A 37 -18.35 2.23 -2.99
N GLY A 38 -18.43 2.03 -4.29
CA GLY A 38 -18.37 3.12 -5.27
C GLY A 38 -19.51 4.12 -5.12
N ILE A 39 -20.72 3.61 -4.94
CA ILE A 39 -21.93 4.42 -4.72
C ILE A 39 -21.80 5.28 -3.47
N ALA A 40 -21.32 4.70 -2.36
CA ALA A 40 -21.11 5.43 -1.10
C ALA A 40 -20.06 6.54 -1.25
N LEU A 41 -18.93 6.24 -1.90
CA LEU A 41 -17.87 7.23 -2.17
C LEU A 41 -18.36 8.38 -3.05
N VAL A 42 -19.10 8.11 -4.10
CA VAL A 42 -19.67 9.12 -4.99
C VAL A 42 -20.69 10.01 -4.25
N ARG A 43 -21.57 9.41 -3.45
CA ARG A 43 -22.55 10.16 -2.63
C ARG A 43 -21.87 11.07 -1.64
N GLU A 44 -20.86 10.55 -0.93
CA GLU A 44 -20.14 11.30 0.08
C GLU A 44 -19.31 12.44 -0.53
N ALA A 45 -18.63 12.21 -1.67
CA ALA A 45 -17.89 13.24 -2.39
C ALA A 45 -18.81 14.37 -2.88
N ARG A 46 -19.96 14.02 -3.48
CA ARG A 46 -21.00 15.01 -3.88
C ARG A 46 -21.55 15.76 -2.68
N GLY A 47 -21.78 15.10 -1.56
CA GLY A 47 -22.22 15.71 -0.30
C GLY A 47 -21.22 16.74 0.25
N ARG A 48 -19.94 16.65 -0.14
CA ARG A 48 -18.90 17.66 0.13
C ARG A 48 -18.82 18.76 -0.93
N GLY A 49 -19.61 18.65 -2.00
CA GLY A 49 -19.54 19.53 -3.17
C GLY A 49 -18.32 19.29 -4.04
N ALA A 50 -17.66 18.14 -3.91
CA ALA A 50 -16.60 17.69 -4.79
C ALA A 50 -17.15 17.05 -6.06
N ILE A 51 -16.31 16.87 -7.07
CA ILE A 51 -16.66 16.34 -8.39
C ILE A 51 -16.00 14.95 -8.53
N PRO A 52 -16.75 13.84 -8.32
CA PRO A 52 -16.22 12.49 -8.43
C PRO A 52 -16.15 12.01 -9.88
N PHE A 53 -15.05 11.37 -10.22
CA PHE A 53 -14.84 10.50 -11.38
C PHE A 53 -14.63 9.08 -10.88
N VAL A 54 -15.09 8.07 -11.61
CA VAL A 54 -15.03 6.68 -11.15
C VAL A 54 -14.51 5.79 -12.27
N THR A 55 -13.55 4.93 -11.94
CA THR A 55 -13.15 3.80 -12.76
C THR A 55 -13.44 2.49 -12.03
N VAL A 56 -13.99 1.52 -12.73
CA VAL A 56 -14.26 0.17 -12.20
C VAL A 56 -13.43 -0.81 -13.01
N ASN A 57 -12.60 -1.58 -12.33
CA ASN A 57 -11.64 -2.48 -12.94
C ASN A 57 -11.82 -3.91 -12.43
N SER A 58 -11.47 -4.88 -13.28
CA SER A 58 -11.33 -6.27 -12.90
C SER A 58 -9.87 -6.71 -12.94
N LEU A 59 -9.38 -7.35 -11.87
CA LEU A 59 -8.00 -7.87 -11.82
C LEU A 59 -7.78 -8.98 -12.84
N ARG A 60 -8.80 -9.80 -13.14
CA ARG A 60 -8.71 -10.85 -14.15
C ARG A 60 -8.56 -10.28 -15.56
N VAL A 61 -9.33 -9.24 -15.88
CA VAL A 61 -9.18 -8.53 -17.16
C VAL A 61 -7.84 -7.82 -17.24
N SER A 62 -7.41 -7.18 -16.15
CA SER A 62 -6.09 -6.54 -16.07
C SER A 62 -4.95 -7.54 -16.24
N ARG A 63 -5.07 -8.75 -15.66
CA ARG A 63 -4.10 -9.84 -15.86
C ARG A 63 -3.98 -10.22 -17.33
N GLU A 64 -5.09 -10.38 -18.05
CA GLU A 64 -5.07 -10.75 -19.47
C GLU A 64 -4.40 -9.67 -20.33
N LEU A 65 -4.70 -8.40 -20.04
CA LEU A 65 -4.01 -7.26 -20.68
C LEU A 65 -2.50 -7.25 -20.39
N LEU A 66 -2.11 -7.57 -19.14
CA LEU A 66 -0.70 -7.63 -18.73
C LEU A 66 0.06 -8.74 -19.43
N ARG A 67 -0.54 -9.93 -19.57
CA ARG A 67 0.09 -11.07 -20.26
C ARG A 67 0.45 -10.76 -21.70
N GLY A 68 -0.42 -10.02 -22.40
CA GLY A 68 -0.22 -9.56 -23.77
C GLY A 68 0.36 -8.15 -23.91
N ALA A 69 0.88 -7.55 -22.83
CA ALA A 69 1.33 -6.16 -22.81
C ALA A 69 2.33 -5.84 -23.93
N THR A 70 2.06 -4.78 -24.69
CA THR A 70 2.96 -4.22 -25.68
C THR A 70 3.43 -2.82 -25.25
N ASP A 71 4.59 -2.40 -25.75
CA ASP A 71 5.14 -1.06 -25.46
C ASP A 71 4.18 0.03 -25.91
N GLU A 72 3.66 -0.06 -27.14
CA GLU A 72 2.73 0.92 -27.70
C GLU A 72 1.45 1.04 -26.87
N GLN A 73 0.86 -0.11 -26.52
CA GLN A 73 -0.37 -0.16 -25.71
C GLN A 73 -0.20 0.58 -24.38
N TYR A 74 0.87 0.27 -23.64
CA TYR A 74 1.09 0.85 -22.32
C TYR A 74 1.61 2.28 -22.36
N ARG A 75 2.33 2.67 -23.41
CA ARG A 75 2.67 4.05 -23.68
C ARG A 75 1.42 4.92 -23.87
N LEU A 76 0.46 4.46 -24.68
CA LEU A 76 -0.83 5.15 -24.88
C LEU A 76 -1.67 5.17 -23.61
N LEU A 77 -1.80 4.04 -22.91
CA LEU A 77 -2.52 3.95 -21.65
C LEU A 77 -1.96 4.91 -20.60
N ALA A 78 -0.63 4.95 -20.45
CA ALA A 78 0.02 5.86 -19.51
C ALA A 78 -0.18 7.34 -19.90
N LYS A 79 -0.21 7.67 -21.20
CA LYS A 79 -0.54 9.01 -21.67
C LYS A 79 -1.94 9.43 -21.26
N HIS A 80 -2.94 8.57 -21.48
CA HIS A 80 -4.34 8.87 -21.13
C HIS A 80 -4.53 8.97 -19.61
N ARG A 81 -3.96 8.05 -18.84
CA ARG A 81 -4.00 8.09 -17.37
C ARG A 81 -3.30 9.31 -16.80
N MET A 82 -2.21 9.76 -17.42
CA MET A 82 -1.53 10.98 -16.99
C MET A 82 -2.38 12.22 -17.27
N ALA A 83 -3.06 12.29 -18.40
CA ALA A 83 -3.96 13.40 -18.71
C ALA A 83 -5.11 13.47 -17.69
N GLU A 84 -5.75 12.34 -17.42
CA GLU A 84 -6.79 12.26 -16.40
C GLU A 84 -6.26 12.66 -15.00
N MET A 85 -5.13 12.09 -14.58
CA MET A 85 -4.57 12.33 -13.24
C MET A 85 -4.17 13.79 -13.00
N ARG A 86 -3.72 14.50 -14.03
CA ARG A 86 -3.38 15.94 -13.95
C ARG A 86 -4.57 16.82 -13.59
N ASP A 87 -5.78 16.39 -13.96
CA ASP A 87 -7.00 17.12 -13.64
C ASP A 87 -7.52 16.86 -12.24
N MET A 88 -6.97 15.84 -11.54
CA MET A 88 -7.46 15.42 -10.23
C MET A 88 -6.75 16.13 -9.08
N ASN A 89 -7.55 16.58 -8.09
CA ASN A 89 -7.04 17.09 -6.82
C ASN A 89 -6.84 15.97 -5.80
N ALA A 90 -7.58 14.87 -5.97
CA ALA A 90 -7.49 13.72 -5.06
C ALA A 90 -7.69 12.38 -5.81
N TYR A 91 -7.21 11.31 -5.16
CA TYR A 91 -7.32 9.94 -5.63
C TYR A 91 -7.69 9.02 -4.47
N ILE A 92 -8.73 8.22 -4.64
CA ILE A 92 -9.13 7.19 -3.69
C ILE A 92 -9.17 5.85 -4.42
N ALA A 93 -8.37 4.87 -3.99
CA ALA A 93 -8.44 3.53 -4.57
C ALA A 93 -8.87 2.50 -3.54
N VAL A 94 -9.85 1.67 -3.91
CA VAL A 94 -10.24 0.49 -3.14
C VAL A 94 -9.93 -0.74 -3.96
N ARG A 95 -9.05 -1.61 -3.45
CA ARG A 95 -8.48 -2.74 -4.17
C ARG A 95 -8.90 -4.06 -3.53
N GLY A 96 -9.85 -4.73 -4.15
CA GLY A 96 -10.20 -6.10 -3.86
C GLY A 96 -9.34 -7.10 -4.65
N SER A 97 -9.33 -8.35 -4.20
CA SER A 97 -8.78 -9.47 -4.96
C SER A 97 -9.44 -10.75 -4.49
N HIS A 98 -10.12 -11.45 -5.41
CA HIS A 98 -10.70 -12.75 -5.14
C HIS A 98 -9.65 -13.87 -5.04
N ASN A 99 -8.46 -13.63 -5.63
CA ASN A 99 -7.33 -14.56 -5.61
C ASN A 99 -6.03 -13.77 -5.46
N ILE A 100 -5.31 -13.99 -4.37
CA ILE A 100 -4.02 -13.31 -4.09
C ILE A 100 -2.94 -13.64 -5.10
N ALA A 101 -3.03 -14.80 -5.75
CA ALA A 101 -2.08 -15.28 -6.75
C ALA A 101 -2.54 -14.98 -8.19
N GLU A 102 -3.53 -14.09 -8.41
CA GLU A 102 -4.14 -13.86 -9.73
C GLU A 102 -3.11 -13.49 -10.81
N TRP A 103 -2.01 -12.85 -10.44
CA TRP A 103 -0.96 -12.42 -11.38
C TRP A 103 0.31 -13.27 -11.36
N SER A 104 0.30 -14.42 -10.69
CA SER A 104 1.50 -15.28 -10.52
C SER A 104 2.06 -15.84 -11.82
N ASP A 105 1.24 -15.94 -12.88
CA ASP A 105 1.62 -16.42 -14.21
C ASP A 105 1.87 -15.29 -15.22
N VAL A 106 1.87 -14.04 -14.79
CA VAL A 106 2.26 -12.91 -15.64
C VAL A 106 3.79 -12.86 -15.73
N PRO A 107 4.37 -12.91 -16.95
CA PRO A 107 5.82 -12.88 -17.10
C PRO A 107 6.44 -11.60 -16.50
N ALA A 108 7.53 -11.74 -15.73
CA ALA A 108 8.20 -10.63 -15.06
C ALA A 108 8.53 -9.46 -16.00
N GLY A 109 9.06 -9.75 -17.19
CA GLY A 109 9.37 -8.71 -18.19
C GLY A 109 8.15 -7.91 -18.67
N ARG A 110 6.92 -8.45 -18.57
CA ARG A 110 5.70 -7.70 -18.86
C ARG A 110 5.35 -6.77 -17.70
N MET A 111 5.58 -7.21 -16.48
CA MET A 111 5.41 -6.35 -15.31
C MET A 111 6.37 -5.16 -15.33
N ASP A 112 7.63 -5.40 -15.65
CA ASP A 112 8.67 -4.35 -15.76
C ASP A 112 8.33 -3.32 -16.86
N LEU A 113 7.90 -3.79 -18.03
CA LEU A 113 7.42 -2.95 -19.12
C LEU A 113 6.31 -2.00 -18.64
N VAL A 114 5.29 -2.55 -18.01
CA VAL A 114 4.13 -1.78 -17.54
C VAL A 114 4.52 -0.79 -16.45
N GLN A 115 5.34 -1.21 -15.49
CA GLN A 115 5.85 -0.33 -14.44
C GLN A 115 6.67 0.82 -15.03
N GLY A 116 7.51 0.55 -16.04
CA GLY A 116 8.28 1.57 -16.74
C GLY A 116 7.42 2.71 -17.29
N HIS A 117 6.32 2.37 -17.96
CA HIS A 117 5.39 3.37 -18.50
C HIS A 117 4.53 4.06 -17.43
N THR A 118 4.06 3.32 -16.43
CA THR A 118 3.10 3.85 -15.44
C THR A 118 3.76 4.59 -14.28
N ARG A 119 5.08 4.45 -14.08
CA ARG A 119 5.85 5.07 -12.98
C ARG A 119 5.63 6.58 -12.86
N LYS A 120 5.56 7.29 -13.99
CA LYS A 120 5.35 8.76 -14.00
C LYS A 120 3.95 9.13 -13.52
N VAL A 121 2.93 8.33 -13.86
CA VAL A 121 1.55 8.53 -13.41
C VAL A 121 1.47 8.30 -11.90
N LEU A 122 2.09 7.22 -11.42
CA LEU A 122 2.17 6.92 -9.99
C LEU A 122 2.85 8.05 -9.21
N ARG A 123 3.98 8.54 -9.71
CA ARG A 123 4.71 9.65 -9.09
C ARG A 123 3.85 10.91 -9.02
N HIS A 124 3.20 11.30 -10.13
CA HIS A 124 2.31 12.46 -10.15
C HIS A 124 1.18 12.31 -9.12
N ARG A 125 0.53 11.14 -9.04
CA ARG A 125 -0.50 10.87 -8.05
C ARG A 125 0.01 11.07 -6.62
N VAL A 126 1.16 10.51 -6.30
CA VAL A 126 1.73 10.56 -4.94
C VAL A 126 2.18 11.96 -4.54
N GLU A 127 2.78 12.71 -5.48
CA GLU A 127 3.39 14.01 -5.20
C GLU A 127 2.42 15.18 -5.38
N GLN A 128 1.41 15.05 -6.26
CA GLN A 128 0.58 16.18 -6.69
C GLN A 128 -0.90 16.06 -6.29
N THR A 129 -1.32 14.92 -5.75
CA THR A 129 -2.71 14.74 -5.31
C THR A 129 -2.79 14.33 -3.84
N LYS A 130 -3.93 14.62 -3.22
CA LYS A 130 -4.30 13.99 -1.95
C LYS A 130 -4.75 12.58 -2.27
N TRP A 131 -4.08 11.56 -1.75
CA TRP A 131 -4.44 10.18 -2.12
C TRP A 131 -4.66 9.30 -0.89
N CYS A 132 -5.58 8.34 -1.03
CA CYS A 132 -5.75 7.29 -0.05
C CYS A 132 -6.02 5.96 -0.77
N VAL A 133 -5.32 4.92 -0.35
CA VAL A 133 -5.46 3.56 -0.91
C VAL A 133 -5.75 2.58 0.22
N LEU A 134 -6.72 1.70 0.00
CA LEU A 134 -7.04 0.61 0.92
C LEU A 134 -7.35 -0.67 0.16
N ARG A 135 -7.25 -1.80 0.86
CA ARG A 135 -7.73 -3.09 0.36
C ARG A 135 -9.17 -3.32 0.80
N TRP A 136 -9.92 -4.09 0.00
CA TRP A 136 -11.24 -4.54 0.36
C TRP A 136 -11.16 -5.96 0.97
N PRO A 137 -11.90 -6.26 2.06
CA PRO A 137 -11.83 -7.55 2.74
C PRO A 137 -12.56 -8.63 1.93
N HIS A 138 -11.83 -9.33 1.09
CA HIS A 138 -12.34 -10.51 0.38
C HIS A 138 -12.09 -11.81 1.14
N ALA A 139 -12.86 -12.85 0.81
CA ALA A 139 -12.67 -14.20 1.36
C ALA A 139 -11.22 -14.70 1.22
N ALA A 140 -10.50 -14.33 0.17
CA ALA A 140 -9.10 -14.66 0.00
C ALA A 140 -8.21 -14.09 1.13
N MET A 141 -8.50 -12.87 1.62
CA MET A 141 -7.79 -12.28 2.76
C MET A 141 -8.17 -12.98 4.08
N ALA A 142 -9.45 -13.32 4.26
CA ALA A 142 -9.91 -14.07 5.42
C ALA A 142 -9.23 -15.45 5.51
N GLN A 143 -9.10 -16.15 4.39
CA GLN A 143 -8.37 -17.43 4.30
C GLN A 143 -6.89 -17.28 4.70
N GLN A 144 -6.21 -16.23 4.21
CA GLN A 144 -4.82 -15.96 4.61
C GLN A 144 -4.68 -15.67 6.11
N ALA A 145 -5.68 -15.00 6.70
CA ALA A 145 -5.72 -14.70 8.12
C ALA A 145 -6.18 -15.90 8.99
N GLY A 146 -6.57 -17.04 8.38
CA GLY A 146 -7.13 -18.18 9.11
C GLY A 146 -8.46 -17.88 9.78
N MET A 147 -9.25 -16.96 9.23
CA MET A 147 -10.52 -16.47 9.79
C MET A 147 -11.71 -16.80 8.88
N SER A 148 -12.92 -16.85 9.44
CA SER A 148 -14.13 -16.81 8.63
C SER A 148 -14.27 -15.45 7.93
N THR A 149 -14.97 -15.40 6.81
CA THR A 149 -15.17 -14.14 6.04
C THR A 149 -15.80 -13.06 6.92
N GLU A 150 -16.86 -13.40 7.65
CA GLU A 150 -17.59 -12.47 8.52
C GLU A 150 -16.70 -11.94 9.66
N ALA A 151 -15.97 -12.83 10.36
CA ALA A 151 -15.06 -12.42 11.43
C ALA A 151 -13.92 -11.51 10.92
N PHE A 152 -13.43 -11.76 9.69
CA PHE A 152 -12.41 -10.93 9.07
C PHE A 152 -12.96 -9.56 8.64
N GLU A 153 -14.17 -9.50 8.10
CA GLU A 153 -14.85 -8.25 7.77
C GLU A 153 -15.07 -7.39 9.02
N ASP A 154 -15.54 -7.98 10.13
CA ASP A 154 -15.71 -7.29 11.40
C ASP A 154 -14.38 -6.75 11.94
N PHE A 155 -13.33 -7.55 11.88
CA PHE A 155 -11.97 -7.10 12.24
C PHE A 155 -11.52 -5.94 11.35
N TYR A 156 -11.68 -6.08 10.02
CA TYR A 156 -11.30 -5.08 9.04
C TYR A 156 -11.98 -3.74 9.31
N PHE A 157 -13.31 -3.73 9.44
CA PHE A 157 -14.04 -2.49 9.69
C PHE A 157 -13.67 -1.86 11.03
N ARG A 158 -13.44 -2.65 12.08
CA ARG A 158 -12.99 -2.12 13.37
C ARG A 158 -11.67 -1.36 13.25
N VAL A 159 -10.70 -1.87 12.50
CA VAL A 159 -9.40 -1.18 12.34
C VAL A 159 -9.45 -0.04 11.33
N CYS A 160 -10.24 -0.17 10.26
CA CYS A 160 -10.36 0.89 9.26
C CYS A 160 -11.17 2.10 9.74
N LEU A 161 -12.11 1.90 10.67
CA LEU A 161 -12.97 2.95 11.20
C LEU A 161 -12.48 3.52 12.55
N LEU A 162 -11.23 3.25 12.94
CA LEU A 162 -10.63 3.87 14.12
C LEU A 162 -10.65 5.39 14.01
N ASP A 163 -10.76 6.06 15.16
CA ASP A 163 -10.56 7.51 15.23
C ASP A 163 -9.07 7.86 15.14
N TYR A 164 -8.57 7.96 13.92
CA TYR A 164 -7.18 8.33 13.65
C TYR A 164 -6.81 9.71 14.19
N ARG A 165 -7.79 10.61 14.41
CA ARG A 165 -7.53 11.92 15.03
C ARG A 165 -7.13 11.75 16.49
N ALA A 166 -7.77 10.82 17.19
CA ALA A 166 -7.45 10.51 18.59
C ALA A 166 -6.05 9.87 18.73
N LEU A 167 -5.53 9.17 17.69
CA LEU A 167 -4.20 8.59 17.70
C LEU A 167 -3.08 9.63 17.48
N LYS A 168 -3.36 10.76 16.83
CA LYS A 168 -2.34 11.76 16.45
C LYS A 168 -1.45 12.26 17.59
N PRO A 169 -1.95 12.54 18.81
CA PRO A 169 -1.08 12.98 19.91
C PRO A 169 -0.01 11.95 20.28
N ALA A 170 -0.38 10.67 20.38
CA ALA A 170 0.55 9.57 20.68
C ALA A 170 1.59 9.39 19.58
N MET A 171 1.14 9.39 18.32
CA MET A 171 2.02 9.29 17.15
C MET A 171 3.01 10.47 17.07
N LYS A 172 2.56 11.69 17.35
CA LYS A 172 3.44 12.86 17.43
C LYS A 172 4.47 12.75 18.56
N ALA A 173 4.11 12.16 19.70
CA ALA A 173 5.05 11.93 20.80
C ALA A 173 6.13 10.94 20.39
N LEU A 174 5.75 9.79 19.79
CA LEU A 174 6.65 8.80 19.25
C LEU A 174 7.54 9.38 18.13
N GLY A 175 6.95 10.10 17.18
CA GLY A 175 7.68 10.73 16.08
C GLY A 175 8.73 11.73 16.58
N ARG A 176 8.43 12.52 17.61
CA ARG A 176 9.43 13.41 18.27
C ARG A 176 10.55 12.63 18.93
N LEU A 177 10.25 11.50 19.59
CA LEU A 177 11.26 10.63 20.18
C LEU A 177 12.19 10.09 19.09
N MET A 178 11.62 9.49 18.03
CA MET A 178 12.38 8.96 16.89
C MET A 178 13.25 10.04 16.23
N THR A 179 12.71 11.24 15.98
CA THR A 179 13.46 12.34 15.33
C THR A 179 14.67 12.81 16.15
N ARG A 180 14.62 12.70 17.48
CA ARG A 180 15.75 13.05 18.36
C ARG A 180 16.73 11.89 18.59
N THR A 181 16.35 10.68 18.20
CA THR A 181 17.16 9.48 18.39
C THR A 181 18.25 9.43 17.31
N ASP A 182 19.46 9.08 17.70
CA ASP A 182 20.54 8.75 16.78
C ASP A 182 20.60 7.24 16.55
N ARG A 183 20.85 6.47 17.62
CA ARG A 183 21.10 5.04 17.52
C ARG A 183 19.86 4.22 17.82
N VAL A 184 19.64 3.22 17.01
CA VAL A 184 18.60 2.20 17.17
C VAL A 184 19.28 0.84 17.22
N HIS A 185 18.87 0.02 18.18
CA HIS A 185 19.32 -1.35 18.32
C HIS A 185 18.08 -2.25 18.42
N ILE A 186 17.93 -3.15 17.48
CA ILE A 186 16.81 -4.13 17.44
C ILE A 186 17.36 -5.47 17.86
N LYS A 187 16.79 -6.05 18.94
CA LYS A 187 17.12 -7.40 19.43
C LYS A 187 15.87 -8.28 19.45
N GLY A 188 16.05 -9.51 19.00
CA GLY A 188 15.01 -10.53 19.00
C GLY A 188 15.59 -11.91 18.64
N PRO A 189 14.77 -12.95 18.57
CA PRO A 189 15.25 -14.27 18.13
C PRO A 189 15.88 -14.19 16.74
N GLY A 190 17.18 -14.51 16.64
CA GLY A 190 17.94 -14.42 15.39
C GLY A 190 18.20 -13.00 14.88
N THR A 191 17.85 -11.97 15.64
CA THR A 191 18.02 -10.56 15.25
C THR A 191 18.90 -9.84 16.25
N ASP A 192 19.95 -9.19 15.74
CA ASP A 192 20.81 -8.24 16.44
C ASP A 192 21.29 -7.21 15.40
N LEU A 193 20.52 -6.11 15.26
CA LEU A 193 20.72 -5.12 14.20
C LEU A 193 20.85 -3.72 14.79
N GLU A 194 21.92 -3.03 14.43
CA GLU A 194 22.17 -1.65 14.84
C GLU A 194 22.24 -0.70 13.66
N PHE A 195 21.71 0.51 13.82
CA PHE A 195 21.80 1.58 12.83
C PHE A 195 21.58 2.96 13.45
N SER A 196 21.96 4.00 12.71
CA SER A 196 21.63 5.39 13.01
C SER A 196 20.37 5.84 12.24
N ILE A 197 19.56 6.67 12.88
CA ILE A 197 18.46 7.41 12.23
C ILE A 197 18.68 8.92 12.34
N LYS A 198 19.88 9.37 12.66
CA LYS A 198 20.24 10.76 12.87
C LYS A 198 19.96 11.62 11.66
N GLY A 199 19.19 12.68 11.85
CA GLY A 199 18.85 13.62 10.78
C GLY A 199 17.81 13.12 9.80
N ILE A 200 17.30 11.89 9.95
CA ILE A 200 16.19 11.37 9.15
C ILE A 200 14.88 11.65 9.90
N PRO A 201 13.91 12.36 9.29
CA PRO A 201 12.66 12.66 9.97
C PRO A 201 11.83 11.40 10.19
N ALA A 202 11.15 11.33 11.32
CA ALA A 202 10.10 10.34 11.56
C ALA A 202 8.76 10.85 11.02
N ILE A 203 8.04 10.01 10.30
CA ILE A 203 6.77 10.34 9.66
C ILE A 203 5.64 9.59 10.38
N PRO A 204 4.76 10.31 11.10
CA PRO A 204 3.57 9.71 11.66
C PRO A 204 2.50 9.53 10.56
N CYS A 205 1.94 8.34 10.44
CA CYS A 205 0.92 7.96 9.47
C CYS A 205 -0.43 7.76 10.15
N GLY A 206 -1.32 8.70 10.00
CA GLY A 206 -2.59 8.78 10.70
C GLY A 206 -3.81 8.63 9.83
N GLY A 207 -3.78 7.78 8.80
CA GLY A 207 -4.92 7.51 7.92
C GLY A 207 -5.09 8.50 6.78
N GLU A 208 -4.05 9.30 6.47
CA GLU A 208 -4.09 10.22 5.34
C GLU A 208 -3.90 9.51 4.00
N CYS A 209 -2.91 8.60 3.91
CA CYS A 209 -2.52 7.95 2.65
C CYS A 209 -2.99 6.49 2.54
N ASN A 210 -3.10 5.81 3.66
CA ASN A 210 -3.54 4.42 3.71
C ASN A 210 -4.60 4.22 4.80
N ILE A 211 -5.46 3.23 4.61
CA ILE A 211 -6.41 2.73 5.59
C ILE A 211 -6.38 1.18 5.53
N PRO A 212 -6.20 0.46 6.65
CA PRO A 212 -5.88 0.98 7.99
C PRO A 212 -4.49 1.59 8.08
N ASP A 213 -4.23 2.35 9.15
CA ASP A 213 -2.99 3.06 9.40
C ASP A 213 -2.71 3.12 10.92
N GLY A 214 -1.75 3.93 11.37
CA GLY A 214 -1.43 4.11 12.77
C GLY A 214 0.02 3.79 13.11
N GLU A 215 0.92 4.01 12.18
CA GLU A 215 2.36 3.80 12.36
C GLU A 215 3.15 5.10 12.41
N CYS A 216 4.35 5.03 12.97
CA CYS A 216 5.40 6.02 12.77
C CYS A 216 6.59 5.33 12.13
N PHE A 217 7.06 5.82 11.00
CA PHE A 217 8.21 5.23 10.34
C PHE A 217 9.33 6.25 10.09
N THR A 218 10.54 5.73 9.93
CA THR A 218 11.72 6.46 9.48
C THR A 218 12.60 5.51 8.66
N ALA A 219 13.73 5.99 8.18
CA ALA A 219 14.71 5.16 7.50
C ALA A 219 16.06 5.23 8.20
N PRO A 220 16.91 4.19 8.13
CA PRO A 220 18.26 4.26 8.62
C PRO A 220 19.14 5.17 7.74
N VAL A 221 20.15 5.78 8.33
CA VAL A 221 21.27 6.34 7.59
C VAL A 221 21.94 5.19 6.82
N ARG A 222 22.09 5.35 5.52
CA ARG A 222 22.36 4.27 4.57
C ARG A 222 23.52 3.35 4.96
N ASP A 223 24.65 3.92 5.34
CA ASP A 223 25.90 3.19 5.64
C ASP A 223 26.06 2.83 7.12
N SER A 224 25.05 3.09 7.94
CA SER A 224 25.10 2.85 9.39
C SER A 224 24.60 1.47 9.81
N VAL A 225 23.91 0.74 8.90
CA VAL A 225 23.25 -0.53 9.24
C VAL A 225 24.29 -1.65 9.34
N ASN A 226 24.36 -2.31 10.50
CA ASN A 226 25.23 -3.47 10.75
C ASN A 226 24.51 -4.50 11.60
N GLY A 227 24.78 -5.79 11.35
CA GLY A 227 24.24 -6.90 12.11
C GLY A 227 23.26 -7.75 11.31
N VAL A 228 22.41 -8.48 12.01
CA VAL A 228 21.52 -9.50 11.42
C VAL A 228 20.06 -9.19 11.76
N ILE A 229 19.18 -9.37 10.79
CA ILE A 229 17.73 -9.39 11.00
C ILE A 229 17.14 -10.70 10.49
N ALA A 230 16.34 -11.35 11.33
CA ALA A 230 15.58 -12.54 11.00
C ALA A 230 14.08 -12.24 11.03
N HIS A 231 13.38 -12.68 9.98
CA HIS A 231 11.94 -12.54 9.86
C HIS A 231 11.27 -13.89 10.10
N ASN A 232 10.28 -13.91 10.99
CA ASN A 232 9.48 -15.08 11.35
C ASN A 232 8.07 -15.07 10.74
N ALA A 233 7.83 -14.15 9.81
CA ALA A 233 6.57 -14.05 9.08
C ALA A 233 6.79 -14.42 7.62
N ALA A 234 5.99 -15.37 7.12
CA ALA A 234 5.97 -15.71 5.70
C ALA A 234 5.50 -14.51 4.87
N THR A 235 6.07 -14.35 3.68
CA THR A 235 5.68 -13.31 2.74
C THR A 235 5.60 -13.85 1.31
N ILE A 236 4.91 -13.12 0.44
CA ILE A 236 4.89 -13.40 -1.01
C ILE A 236 5.43 -12.16 -1.72
N TYR A 237 6.49 -12.33 -2.50
CA TYR A 237 7.06 -11.25 -3.31
C TYR A 237 7.13 -11.70 -4.78
N ASN A 238 6.53 -10.89 -5.68
CA ASN A 238 6.41 -11.22 -7.11
C ASN A 238 5.85 -12.64 -7.37
N GLY A 239 4.86 -13.07 -6.57
CA GLY A 239 4.23 -14.38 -6.67
C GLY A 239 5.06 -15.54 -6.07
N ILE A 240 6.25 -15.28 -5.53
CA ILE A 240 7.11 -16.28 -4.89
C ILE A 240 6.92 -16.19 -3.38
N PRO A 241 6.47 -17.26 -2.71
CA PRO A 241 6.40 -17.29 -1.25
C PRO A 241 7.80 -17.48 -0.64
N PHE A 242 8.11 -16.68 0.39
CA PHE A 242 9.34 -16.79 1.18
C PHE A 242 8.99 -16.98 2.65
N ASP A 243 9.81 -17.76 3.34
CA ASP A 243 9.78 -17.93 4.79
C ASP A 243 11.21 -18.00 5.33
N GLY A 244 11.40 -17.81 6.65
CA GLY A 244 12.71 -17.90 7.29
C GLY A 244 13.74 -16.93 6.69
N ILE A 245 13.33 -15.71 6.33
CA ILE A 245 14.26 -14.74 5.72
C ILE A 245 15.22 -14.22 6.78
N VAL A 246 16.52 -14.35 6.51
CA VAL A 246 17.62 -13.81 7.32
C VAL A 246 18.52 -12.96 6.43
N LEU A 247 18.73 -11.70 6.86
CA LEU A 247 19.60 -10.76 6.16
C LEU A 247 20.72 -10.29 7.10
N GLU A 248 21.95 -10.34 6.61
CA GLU A 248 23.13 -9.83 7.30
C GLU A 248 23.64 -8.55 6.61
N PHE A 249 23.89 -7.52 7.41
CA PHE A 249 24.27 -6.19 6.93
C PHE A 249 25.66 -5.81 7.41
N GLU A 250 26.47 -5.26 6.51
CA GLU A 250 27.72 -4.58 6.81
C GLU A 250 27.71 -3.20 6.11
N LYS A 251 27.86 -2.13 6.89
CA LYS A 251 27.86 -0.75 6.39
C LYS A 251 26.72 -0.47 5.39
N GLY A 252 25.51 -0.92 5.76
CA GLY A 252 24.29 -0.70 4.97
C GLY A 252 24.15 -1.57 3.72
N ARG A 253 25.04 -2.51 3.47
CA ARG A 253 24.94 -3.48 2.38
C ARG A 253 24.52 -4.84 2.92
N ILE A 254 23.65 -5.51 2.22
CA ILE A 254 23.33 -6.92 2.50
C ILE A 254 24.52 -7.74 1.99
N VAL A 255 25.23 -8.39 2.93
CA VAL A 255 26.36 -9.27 2.60
C VAL A 255 25.99 -10.75 2.57
N LYS A 256 24.85 -11.08 3.17
CA LYS A 256 24.27 -12.42 3.14
C LYS A 256 22.76 -12.35 3.21
N ALA A 257 22.10 -13.12 2.35
CA ALA A 257 20.65 -13.29 2.35
C ALA A 257 20.29 -14.76 2.25
N GLN A 258 19.39 -15.20 3.14
CA GLN A 258 18.89 -16.58 3.19
C GLN A 258 17.37 -16.57 3.27
N ALA A 259 16.75 -17.59 2.71
CA ALA A 259 15.32 -17.88 2.87
C ALA A 259 15.13 -19.40 2.71
N ASP A 260 14.19 -19.98 3.44
CA ASP A 260 14.00 -21.43 3.48
C ASP A 260 13.74 -22.01 2.08
N GLY A 261 14.71 -22.81 1.59
CA GLY A 261 14.66 -23.45 0.28
C GLY A 261 14.72 -22.53 -0.94
N LYS A 262 14.92 -21.18 -0.76
CA LYS A 262 14.82 -20.18 -1.84
C LYS A 262 15.95 -19.15 -1.85
N ASN A 263 17.15 -19.57 -1.48
CA ASN A 263 18.32 -18.69 -1.42
C ASN A 263 18.69 -18.07 -2.77
N LYS A 264 18.50 -18.78 -3.88
CA LYS A 264 18.79 -18.25 -5.22
C LYS A 264 17.81 -17.13 -5.60
N GLU A 265 16.54 -17.35 -5.32
CA GLU A 265 15.46 -16.41 -5.64
C GLU A 265 15.59 -15.11 -4.85
N ILE A 266 15.84 -15.21 -3.53
CA ILE A 266 15.98 -14.01 -2.69
C ILE A 266 17.22 -13.20 -3.06
N ASN A 267 18.36 -13.84 -3.33
CA ASN A 267 19.56 -13.13 -3.75
C ASN A 267 19.37 -12.44 -5.10
N LYS A 268 18.70 -13.10 -6.07
CA LYS A 268 18.36 -12.47 -7.37
C LYS A 268 17.50 -11.20 -7.19
N ILE A 269 16.59 -11.18 -6.22
CA ILE A 269 15.74 -10.01 -5.94
C ILE A 269 16.56 -8.88 -5.32
N LEU A 270 17.49 -9.20 -4.42
CA LEU A 270 18.29 -8.20 -3.69
C LEU A 270 19.46 -7.66 -4.50
N ASP A 271 19.94 -8.36 -5.51
CA ASP A 271 21.00 -7.94 -6.43
C ASP A 271 20.46 -7.06 -7.60
N ALA A 272 19.15 -6.88 -7.70
CA ALA A 272 18.48 -6.17 -8.80
C ALA A 272 18.50 -4.63 -8.65
#